data_91747c9dace502aadc48ec6e0fc19d53
#
_entry.id   91747c9dace502aadc48ec6e0fc19d53
#
_cell.length_a   1.000
_cell.length_b   1.000
_cell.length_c   1.000
_cell.angle_alpha   90.00
_cell.angle_beta   90.00
_cell.angle_gamma   90.00
#
_symmetry.space_group_name_H-M   'P 1'
#
loop_
_entity.id
_entity.type
_entity.pdbx_description
1 polymer ?
#
loop_
_entity_poly.entity_id
_entity_poly.type
_entity_poly.pdbx_seq_one_letter_code
_entity_poly.pdbx_strand_id
1 'polypeptide(L)'
;SGMEWNGIESTRMEWNVMESEHIPVANINAAGLTQNTGVTYLMEGQPIGVFYLPHCKGIDDKGQYIIEDLDKNGTIDTGDSGDRKVCGQAIPKAYLGWDFTFKYKNWDLTMQFNGAFGHKIYNGTGMTYSNLSNFPTYNVLSDAPEKGIKDIQISDYWLEKGDYVNFEYITLGYTFDKKQLKADWIQSIHLGLAVNNVCTLTGYN
;
A
#
# COMPACT_ATOMS: atom_id res chain seq x y z
N SER A 1 29.57 12.52 47.19
CA SER A 1 28.76 11.36 46.77
C SER A 1 28.23 11.65 45.38
N GLY A 2 28.96 11.19 44.38
CA GLY A 2 28.58 11.33 42.98
C GLY A 2 27.69 10.16 42.57
N MET A 3 26.53 10.47 42.03
CA MET A 3 25.77 9.52 41.21
C MET A 3 26.22 9.72 39.79
N GLU A 4 27.03 8.81 39.28
CA GLU A 4 27.36 8.74 37.84
C GLU A 4 26.18 8.07 37.11
N TRP A 5 25.65 8.77 36.15
CA TRP A 5 24.64 8.27 35.27
C TRP A 5 25.28 7.42 34.14
N ASN A 6 25.40 6.10 34.35
CA ASN A 6 25.89 5.18 33.31
C ASN A 6 24.82 4.81 32.27
N GLY A 7 23.71 5.56 32.22
CA GLY A 7 22.60 5.26 31.30
C GLY A 7 22.71 5.91 29.92
N ILE A 8 23.66 6.83 29.73
CA ILE A 8 23.77 7.59 28.46
C ILE A 8 24.65 6.88 27.43
N GLU A 9 25.59 6.05 27.88
CA GLU A 9 26.48 5.34 26.94
C GLU A 9 25.82 4.16 26.25
N SER A 10 24.85 3.49 26.88
CA SER A 10 24.10 2.40 26.24
C SER A 10 23.16 2.88 25.14
N THR A 11 22.55 4.06 25.32
CA THR A 11 21.70 4.69 24.28
C THR A 11 22.52 5.16 23.09
N ARG A 12 23.76 5.58 23.30
CA ARG A 12 24.65 6.06 22.22
C ARG A 12 25.21 4.91 21.38
N MET A 13 25.38 3.73 21.98
CA MET A 13 25.80 2.51 21.26
C MET A 13 24.67 1.96 20.39
N GLU A 14 23.42 2.02 20.86
CA GLU A 14 22.26 1.62 20.04
C GLU A 14 22.04 2.53 18.83
N TRP A 15 22.29 3.83 18.95
CA TRP A 15 22.20 4.75 17.82
C TRP A 15 23.29 4.52 16.77
N ASN A 16 24.50 4.16 17.17
CA ASN A 16 25.60 3.87 16.23
C ASN A 16 25.39 2.57 15.44
N VAL A 17 24.66 1.59 15.99
CA VAL A 17 24.29 0.36 15.28
C VAL A 17 23.19 0.64 14.24
N MET A 18 22.33 1.63 14.47
CA MET A 18 21.31 2.05 13.49
C MET A 18 21.88 2.88 12.33
N GLU A 19 23.07 3.50 12.49
CA GLU A 19 23.69 4.33 11.45
C GLU A 19 24.28 3.55 10.27
N SER A 20 24.42 2.21 10.38
CA SER A 20 25.10 1.40 9.36
C SER A 20 24.28 0.25 8.77
N GLU A 21 23.08 -0.03 9.27
CA GLU A 21 22.31 -1.17 8.83
C GLU A 21 20.92 -0.80 8.29
N HIS A 22 20.62 -1.30 7.10
CA HIS A 22 19.28 -1.32 6.55
C HIS A 22 18.48 -2.43 7.24
N ILE A 23 17.61 -2.08 8.18
CA ILE A 23 16.84 -3.05 8.96
C ILE A 23 15.57 -3.44 8.19
N PRO A 24 15.41 -4.68 7.77
CA PRO A 24 14.19 -5.12 7.10
C PRO A 24 13.01 -5.12 8.10
N VAL A 25 11.88 -4.51 7.71
CA VAL A 25 10.66 -4.41 8.52
C VAL A 25 9.61 -5.41 8.06
N ALA A 26 9.51 -5.62 6.74
CA ALA A 26 8.59 -6.57 6.17
C ALA A 26 9.25 -7.39 5.08
N ASN A 27 9.07 -8.70 5.16
CA ASN A 27 9.56 -9.66 4.20
C ASN A 27 8.41 -10.20 3.37
N ILE A 28 8.66 -10.49 2.11
CA ILE A 28 7.74 -11.25 1.26
C ILE A 28 8.17 -12.71 1.29
N ASN A 29 7.21 -13.57 1.62
CA ASN A 29 7.31 -15.00 1.45
C ASN A 29 6.36 -15.39 0.32
N ALA A 30 6.89 -15.59 -0.87
CA ALA A 30 6.14 -15.96 -2.07
C ALA A 30 6.56 -17.34 -2.57
N ALA A 31 5.63 -18.05 -3.21
CA ALA A 31 5.93 -19.33 -3.83
C ALA A 31 7.06 -19.18 -4.87
N GLY A 32 8.10 -20.02 -4.74
CA GLY A 32 9.29 -19.97 -5.60
C GLY A 32 10.44 -19.12 -5.07
N LEU A 33 10.26 -18.36 -3.97
CA LEU A 33 11.37 -17.73 -3.26
C LEU A 33 11.97 -18.72 -2.26
N THR A 34 13.28 -18.90 -2.32
CA THR A 34 14.00 -19.81 -1.41
C THR A 34 14.30 -19.19 -0.05
N GLN A 35 14.17 -17.86 0.09
CA GLN A 35 14.46 -17.10 1.29
C GLN A 35 13.46 -15.97 1.48
N ASN A 36 13.18 -15.62 2.74
CA ASN A 36 12.49 -14.39 3.09
C ASN A 36 13.39 -13.22 2.70
N THR A 37 12.94 -12.41 1.76
CA THR A 37 13.68 -11.22 1.33
C THR A 37 12.95 -9.98 1.80
N GLY A 38 13.69 -9.06 2.43
CA GLY A 38 13.15 -7.78 2.85
C GLY A 38 12.70 -6.93 1.66
N VAL A 39 11.55 -6.29 1.78
CA VAL A 39 11.02 -5.34 0.78
C VAL A 39 10.84 -3.95 1.34
N THR A 40 10.52 -3.83 2.63
CA THR A 40 10.46 -2.56 3.34
C THR A 40 11.50 -2.50 4.45
N TYR A 41 12.11 -1.33 4.61
CA TYR A 41 13.25 -1.14 5.48
C TYR A 41 13.09 0.10 6.36
N LEU A 42 13.77 0.08 7.51
CA LEU A 42 14.12 1.26 8.27
C LEU A 42 15.52 1.70 7.83
N MET A 43 15.62 2.95 7.39
CA MET A 43 16.87 3.54 6.92
C MET A 43 16.96 4.95 7.48
N GLU A 44 18.17 5.32 7.90
CA GLU A 44 18.41 6.68 8.39
C GLU A 44 18.09 7.74 7.34
N GLY A 45 17.45 8.82 7.77
CA GLY A 45 17.06 9.92 6.87
C GLY A 45 15.91 9.59 5.91
N GLN A 46 15.33 8.39 6.00
CA GLN A 46 14.20 7.96 5.17
C GLN A 46 12.93 7.79 6.00
N PRO A 47 11.75 7.91 5.39
CA PRO A 47 10.49 7.57 6.05
C PRO A 47 10.45 6.11 6.50
N ILE A 48 9.70 5.83 7.57
CA ILE A 48 9.48 4.46 8.05
C ILE A 48 8.78 3.62 6.96
N GLY A 49 9.30 2.42 6.71
CA GLY A 49 8.71 1.48 5.75
C GLY A 49 8.93 1.89 4.29
N VAL A 50 10.13 2.37 3.97
CA VAL A 50 10.52 2.60 2.58
C VAL A 50 10.72 1.29 1.85
N PHE A 51 10.34 1.25 0.59
CA PHE A 51 10.68 0.16 -0.31
C PHE A 51 12.12 0.33 -0.80
N TYR A 52 12.99 -0.63 -0.45
CA TYR A 52 14.38 -0.66 -0.87
C TYR A 52 14.61 -1.90 -1.73
N LEU A 53 14.58 -1.72 -3.04
CA LEU A 53 14.43 -2.80 -4.01
C LEU A 53 15.39 -2.64 -5.19
N PRO A 54 15.76 -3.77 -5.85
CA PRO A 54 16.42 -3.74 -7.15
C PRO A 54 15.55 -3.01 -8.17
N HIS A 55 16.17 -2.18 -9.01
CA HIS A 55 15.48 -1.47 -10.08
C HIS A 55 15.40 -2.33 -11.35
N CYS A 56 14.18 -2.63 -11.77
CA CYS A 56 13.91 -3.37 -12.98
C CYS A 56 13.64 -2.43 -14.15
N LYS A 57 14.44 -2.52 -15.22
CA LYS A 57 14.25 -1.77 -16.47
C LYS A 57 13.19 -2.39 -17.39
N GLY A 58 12.77 -3.63 -17.12
CA GLY A 58 11.81 -4.37 -17.92
C GLY A 58 12.05 -5.86 -17.89
N ILE A 59 11.33 -6.57 -18.74
CA ILE A 59 11.46 -8.03 -18.94
C ILE A 59 12.05 -8.25 -20.34
N ASP A 60 13.02 -9.15 -20.45
CA ASP A 60 13.63 -9.50 -21.71
C ASP A 60 12.78 -10.50 -22.52
N ASP A 61 13.18 -10.77 -23.77
CA ASP A 61 12.47 -11.71 -24.66
C ASP A 61 12.47 -13.16 -24.15
N LYS A 62 13.29 -13.46 -23.15
CA LYS A 62 13.35 -14.78 -22.50
C LYS A 62 12.49 -14.87 -21.25
N GLY A 63 11.89 -13.74 -20.81
CA GLY A 63 11.06 -13.63 -19.62
C GLY A 63 11.86 -13.42 -18.33
N GLN A 64 13.08 -12.91 -18.42
CA GLN A 64 13.94 -12.59 -17.29
C GLN A 64 13.89 -11.09 -16.96
N TYR A 65 14.08 -10.74 -15.69
CA TYR A 65 14.14 -9.35 -15.24
C TYR A 65 15.47 -8.71 -15.64
N ILE A 66 15.42 -7.53 -16.25
CA ILE A 66 16.59 -6.70 -16.55
C ILE A 66 16.81 -5.76 -15.37
N ILE A 67 17.66 -6.18 -14.42
CA ILE A 67 17.99 -5.37 -13.24
C ILE A 67 19.13 -4.40 -13.60
N GLU A 68 19.03 -3.18 -13.06
CA GLU A 68 20.05 -2.15 -13.22
C GLU A 68 21.22 -2.39 -12.28
N ASP A 69 22.44 -2.41 -12.83
CA ASP A 69 23.70 -2.35 -12.08
C ASP A 69 23.89 -0.89 -11.61
N LEU A 70 23.58 -0.64 -10.34
CA LEU A 70 23.57 0.71 -9.75
C LEU A 70 24.96 1.16 -9.33
N ASP A 71 25.81 0.25 -8.87
CA ASP A 71 27.17 0.53 -8.45
C ASP A 71 28.20 0.45 -9.59
N LYS A 72 27.76 -0.06 -10.78
CA LYS A 72 28.54 -0.21 -12.02
C LYS A 72 29.77 -1.10 -11.85
N ASN A 73 29.65 -2.13 -11.00
CA ASN A 73 30.73 -3.10 -10.79
C ASN A 73 30.76 -4.22 -11.85
N GLY A 74 29.72 -4.27 -12.72
CA GLY A 74 29.59 -5.28 -13.79
C GLY A 74 28.93 -6.57 -13.35
N THR A 75 28.47 -6.67 -12.11
CA THR A 75 27.75 -7.82 -11.53
C THR A 75 26.42 -7.34 -10.96
N ILE A 76 25.34 -8.08 -11.22
CA ILE A 76 24.03 -7.77 -10.61
C ILE A 76 23.94 -8.49 -9.28
N ASP A 77 23.90 -7.72 -8.19
CA ASP A 77 23.65 -8.22 -6.85
C ASP A 77 22.29 -7.71 -6.33
N THR A 78 21.36 -8.63 -6.14
CA THR A 78 20.01 -8.33 -5.62
C THR A 78 19.89 -8.48 -4.10
N GLY A 79 20.99 -8.77 -3.41
CA GLY A 79 21.11 -8.83 -1.95
C GLY A 79 20.89 -7.48 -1.27
N ASP A 80 20.87 -7.49 0.07
CA ASP A 80 20.55 -6.28 0.86
C ASP A 80 21.57 -5.14 0.71
N SER A 81 22.81 -5.47 0.36
CA SER A 81 23.91 -4.50 0.12
C SER A 81 24.22 -4.29 -1.37
N GLY A 82 23.41 -4.87 -2.26
CA GLY A 82 23.67 -4.84 -3.70
C GLY A 82 22.94 -3.71 -4.44
N ASP A 83 22.54 -4.01 -5.68
CA ASP A 83 21.95 -3.07 -6.63
C ASP A 83 20.51 -2.69 -6.27
N ARG A 84 20.32 -2.01 -5.14
CA ARG A 84 19.03 -1.57 -4.65
C ARG A 84 18.94 -0.06 -4.51
N LYS A 85 17.73 0.47 -4.62
CA LYS A 85 17.44 1.88 -4.36
C LYS A 85 16.11 2.05 -3.64
N VAL A 86 15.92 3.22 -3.01
CA VAL A 86 14.63 3.61 -2.43
C VAL A 86 13.64 3.89 -3.56
N CYS A 87 12.57 3.09 -3.62
CA CYS A 87 11.57 3.12 -4.69
C CYS A 87 10.24 3.74 -4.26
N GLY A 88 10.14 4.20 -3.03
CA GLY A 88 8.95 4.80 -2.45
C GLY A 88 8.70 4.30 -1.03
N GLN A 89 7.51 4.54 -0.51
CA GLN A 89 7.15 4.19 0.87
C GLN A 89 5.77 3.51 0.93
N ALA A 90 5.59 2.63 1.92
CA ALA A 90 4.33 1.92 2.17
C ALA A 90 3.32 2.78 2.95
N ILE A 91 3.80 3.74 3.74
CA ILE A 91 2.94 4.60 4.55
C ILE A 91 2.49 5.80 3.71
N PRO A 92 1.20 6.12 3.65
CA PRO A 92 0.69 7.29 2.95
C PRO A 92 1.32 8.60 3.45
N LYS A 93 1.60 9.51 2.52
CA LYS A 93 2.08 10.86 2.82
C LYS A 93 0.95 11.78 3.26
N ALA A 94 -0.26 11.51 2.82
CA ALA A 94 -1.43 12.30 3.15
C ALA A 94 -2.68 11.43 3.26
N TYR A 95 -3.57 11.82 4.16
CA TYR A 95 -4.90 11.26 4.31
C TYR A 95 -5.93 12.34 4.07
N LEU A 96 -7.03 11.99 3.42
CA LEU A 96 -8.19 12.85 3.19
C LEU A 96 -9.39 12.25 3.90
N GLY A 97 -10.11 13.09 4.67
CA GLY A 97 -11.45 12.81 5.16
C GLY A 97 -12.36 13.98 4.80
N TRP A 98 -13.50 13.69 4.23
CA TRP A 98 -14.48 14.71 3.87
C TRP A 98 -15.89 14.20 4.11
N ASP A 99 -16.61 14.96 4.98
CA ASP A 99 -18.02 14.75 5.29
C ASP A 99 -18.82 15.90 4.71
N PHE A 100 -19.87 15.55 4.00
CA PHE A 100 -20.79 16.51 3.41
C PHE A 100 -22.20 16.24 3.92
N THR A 101 -22.85 17.27 4.49
CA THR A 101 -24.24 17.21 4.91
C THR A 101 -25.01 18.37 4.31
N PHE A 102 -26.04 18.05 3.56
CA PHE A 102 -26.95 19.02 2.94
C PHE A 102 -28.36 18.80 3.45
N LYS A 103 -29.03 19.89 3.86
CA LYS A 103 -30.43 19.90 4.29
C LYS A 103 -31.19 20.90 3.50
N TYR A 104 -32.30 20.47 2.92
CA TYR A 104 -33.22 21.36 2.19
C TYR A 104 -34.65 20.99 2.49
N LYS A 105 -35.36 21.88 3.18
CA LYS A 105 -36.72 21.63 3.69
C LYS A 105 -36.73 20.35 4.53
N ASN A 106 -37.45 19.34 4.06
CA ASN A 106 -37.63 18.06 4.72
C ASN A 106 -36.62 16.98 4.24
N TRP A 107 -35.74 17.31 3.30
CA TRP A 107 -34.72 16.44 2.80
C TRP A 107 -33.40 16.63 3.52
N ASP A 108 -32.73 15.54 3.80
CA ASP A 108 -31.33 15.51 4.25
C ASP A 108 -30.52 14.53 3.42
N LEU A 109 -29.32 14.95 3.07
CA LEU A 109 -28.34 14.15 2.33
C LEU A 109 -27.02 14.22 3.09
N THR A 110 -26.44 13.06 3.38
CA THR A 110 -25.11 12.97 3.96
C THR A 110 -24.24 12.06 3.11
N MET A 111 -23.00 12.47 2.87
CA MET A 111 -22.01 11.71 2.15
C MET A 111 -20.67 11.76 2.89
N GLN A 112 -19.92 10.68 2.88
CA GLN A 112 -18.59 10.62 3.45
C GLN A 112 -17.61 10.01 2.46
N PHE A 113 -16.44 10.66 2.39
CA PHE A 113 -15.30 10.23 1.58
C PHE A 113 -14.07 10.12 2.46
N ASN A 114 -13.23 9.14 2.18
CA ASN A 114 -11.88 9.08 2.72
C ASN A 114 -10.89 8.71 1.62
N GLY A 115 -9.64 8.99 1.86
CA GLY A 115 -8.59 8.66 0.91
C GLY A 115 -7.21 8.69 1.53
N ALA A 116 -6.27 8.02 0.88
CA ALA A 116 -4.88 8.02 1.24
C ALA A 116 -4.02 8.16 -0.02
N PHE A 117 -2.94 8.93 0.06
CA PHE A 117 -2.14 9.32 -1.09
C PHE A 117 -0.64 9.27 -0.82
N GLY A 118 0.13 9.05 -1.88
CA GLY A 118 1.58 9.12 -1.87
C GLY A 118 2.25 7.89 -1.29
N HIS A 119 1.57 6.75 -1.27
CA HIS A 119 2.13 5.46 -0.89
C HIS A 119 2.14 4.50 -2.07
N LYS A 120 2.92 3.44 -1.90
CA LYS A 120 2.98 2.33 -2.85
C LYS A 120 2.57 1.03 -2.18
N ILE A 121 2.13 0.09 -2.99
CA ILE A 121 1.78 -1.28 -2.60
C ILE A 121 2.65 -2.23 -3.40
N TYR A 122 3.20 -3.24 -2.75
CA TYR A 122 3.95 -4.29 -3.43
C TYR A 122 2.99 -5.40 -3.84
N ASN A 123 2.84 -5.63 -5.15
CA ASN A 123 1.97 -6.66 -5.70
C ASN A 123 2.67 -8.04 -5.69
N GLY A 124 2.78 -8.63 -4.49
CA GLY A 124 3.35 -9.98 -4.32
C GLY A 124 2.52 -11.08 -4.97
N THR A 125 1.20 -10.90 -5.06
CA THR A 125 0.30 -11.80 -5.78
C THR A 125 0.62 -11.80 -7.27
N GLY A 126 0.74 -10.61 -7.86
CA GLY A 126 1.16 -10.46 -9.25
C GLY A 126 2.51 -11.11 -9.52
N MET A 127 3.50 -10.88 -8.66
CA MET A 127 4.82 -11.48 -8.77
C MET A 127 4.75 -13.02 -8.78
N THR A 128 3.98 -13.60 -7.88
CA THR A 128 3.89 -15.05 -7.72
C THR A 128 3.13 -15.71 -8.87
N TYR A 129 1.98 -15.17 -9.25
CA TYR A 129 1.06 -15.83 -10.18
C TYR A 129 1.16 -15.35 -11.64
N SER A 130 2.02 -14.36 -11.94
CA SER A 130 2.36 -14.00 -13.32
C SER A 130 3.52 -14.84 -13.89
N ASN A 131 4.13 -15.72 -13.10
CA ASN A 131 5.23 -16.56 -13.56
C ASN A 131 4.71 -17.79 -14.31
N LEU A 132 4.95 -17.87 -15.62
CA LEU A 132 4.54 -18.98 -16.46
C LEU A 132 5.23 -20.31 -16.12
N SER A 133 6.41 -20.28 -15.50
CA SER A 133 7.14 -21.50 -15.10
C SER A 133 6.42 -22.28 -13.99
N ASN A 134 5.50 -21.65 -13.28
CA ASN A 134 4.69 -22.29 -12.25
C ASN A 134 3.54 -23.13 -12.80
N PHE A 135 3.17 -22.95 -14.07
CA PHE A 135 2.14 -23.73 -14.72
C PHE A 135 2.67 -25.11 -15.18
N PRO A 136 1.98 -26.24 -15.00
CA PRO A 136 0.61 -26.38 -14.47
C PRO A 136 0.52 -26.63 -12.96
N THR A 137 1.64 -26.55 -12.20
CA THR A 137 1.65 -26.83 -10.76
C THR A 137 0.73 -25.87 -9.98
N TYR A 138 0.73 -24.60 -10.39
CA TYR A 138 -0.15 -23.56 -9.87
C TYR A 138 -0.92 -22.88 -11.01
N ASN A 139 -2.09 -22.36 -10.70
CA ASN A 139 -2.78 -21.46 -11.62
C ASN A 139 -1.98 -20.17 -11.78
N VAL A 140 -2.01 -19.60 -12.99
CA VAL A 140 -1.40 -18.31 -13.30
C VAL A 140 -2.49 -17.29 -13.60
N LEU A 141 -2.14 -16.00 -13.48
CA LEU A 141 -3.05 -14.91 -13.84
C LEU A 141 -3.35 -14.93 -15.34
N SER A 142 -4.53 -14.45 -15.72
CA SER A 142 -4.97 -14.44 -17.13
C SER A 142 -4.08 -13.63 -18.05
N ASP A 143 -3.37 -12.61 -17.51
CA ASP A 143 -2.43 -11.73 -18.21
C ASP A 143 -0.97 -12.27 -18.19
N ALA A 144 -0.71 -13.37 -17.49
CA ALA A 144 0.62 -13.95 -17.40
C ALA A 144 1.23 -14.29 -18.78
N PRO A 145 0.48 -14.83 -19.77
CA PRO A 145 1.01 -15.09 -21.09
C PRO A 145 1.45 -13.81 -21.83
N GLU A 146 0.76 -12.68 -21.62
CA GLU A 146 1.10 -11.40 -22.23
C GLU A 146 2.37 -10.81 -21.61
N LYS A 147 2.53 -10.95 -20.29
CA LYS A 147 3.73 -10.50 -19.56
C LYS A 147 4.95 -11.36 -19.90
N GLY A 148 4.75 -12.62 -20.23
CA GLY A 148 5.83 -13.54 -20.63
C GLY A 148 6.88 -13.86 -19.57
N ILE A 149 6.62 -13.52 -18.30
CA ILE A 149 7.57 -13.69 -17.19
C ILE A 149 7.75 -15.16 -16.86
N LYS A 150 9.01 -15.60 -16.75
CA LYS A 150 9.40 -17.00 -16.47
C LYS A 150 10.24 -17.15 -15.20
N ASP A 151 10.44 -16.08 -14.46
CA ASP A 151 11.24 -16.06 -13.25
C ASP A 151 10.51 -15.34 -12.12
N ILE A 152 11.00 -15.50 -10.90
CA ILE A 152 10.54 -14.77 -9.72
C ILE A 152 11.69 -13.94 -9.19
N GLN A 153 11.57 -12.61 -9.33
CA GLN A 153 12.58 -11.67 -8.86
C GLN A 153 11.90 -10.53 -8.11
N ILE A 154 12.31 -10.32 -6.87
CA ILE A 154 11.91 -9.16 -6.10
C ILE A 154 12.54 -7.92 -6.74
N SER A 155 11.69 -6.97 -7.16
CA SER A 155 12.11 -5.73 -7.79
C SER A 155 11.01 -4.68 -7.71
N ASP A 156 11.32 -3.45 -8.06
CA ASP A 156 10.34 -2.37 -8.13
C ASP A 156 9.34 -2.49 -9.30
N TYR A 157 9.50 -3.47 -10.18
CA TYR A 157 8.54 -3.82 -11.22
C TYR A 157 7.13 -4.09 -10.65
N TRP A 158 7.06 -4.65 -9.45
CA TRP A 158 5.81 -5.02 -8.77
C TRP A 158 5.30 -3.95 -7.81
N LEU A 159 5.91 -2.75 -7.83
CA LEU A 159 5.44 -1.62 -7.04
C LEU A 159 4.35 -0.84 -7.79
N GLU A 160 3.16 -0.85 -7.25
CA GLU A 160 2.01 -0.12 -7.75
C GLU A 160 1.69 1.11 -6.90
N LYS A 161 0.99 2.09 -7.48
CA LYS A 161 0.47 3.22 -6.72
C LYS A 161 -0.67 2.76 -5.83
N GLY A 162 -0.57 3.05 -4.54
CA GLY A 162 -1.61 2.71 -3.57
C GLY A 162 -2.64 3.80 -3.35
N ASP A 163 -2.59 4.91 -4.09
CA ASP A 163 -3.50 6.04 -3.93
C ASP A 163 -4.95 5.61 -4.15
N TYR A 164 -5.83 6.04 -3.25
CA TYR A 164 -7.25 5.77 -3.39
C TYR A 164 -8.12 6.88 -2.82
N VAL A 165 -9.34 6.96 -3.31
CA VAL A 165 -10.46 7.69 -2.71
C VAL A 165 -11.62 6.73 -2.58
N ASN A 166 -12.10 6.55 -1.37
CA ASN A 166 -13.23 5.71 -1.06
C ASN A 166 -14.47 6.57 -0.77
N PHE A 167 -15.58 6.28 -1.44
CA PHE A 167 -16.89 6.80 -1.11
C PHE A 167 -17.56 5.85 -0.13
N GLU A 168 -17.42 6.18 1.17
CA GLU A 168 -17.79 5.32 2.28
C GLU A 168 -19.28 5.08 2.34
N TYR A 169 -20.07 6.17 2.39
CA TYR A 169 -21.51 6.06 2.42
C TYR A 169 -22.21 7.29 1.87
N ILE A 170 -23.46 7.07 1.49
CA ILE A 170 -24.43 8.09 1.18
C ILE A 170 -25.74 7.75 1.88
N THR A 171 -26.34 8.74 2.54
CA THR A 171 -27.68 8.63 3.11
C THR A 171 -28.57 9.73 2.56
N LEU A 172 -29.77 9.36 2.13
CA LEU A 172 -30.80 10.29 1.72
C LEU A 172 -32.00 10.10 2.63
N GLY A 173 -32.37 11.14 3.35
CA GLY A 173 -33.49 11.14 4.29
C GLY A 173 -34.59 12.10 3.90
N TYR A 174 -35.82 11.79 4.32
CA TYR A 174 -36.96 12.66 4.22
C TYR A 174 -37.77 12.64 5.52
N THR A 175 -38.06 13.81 6.05
CA THR A 175 -38.87 13.98 7.27
C THR A 175 -40.28 14.41 6.90
N PHE A 176 -41.26 13.59 7.22
CA PHE A 176 -42.67 13.92 7.13
C PHE A 176 -43.10 14.67 8.40
N ASP A 177 -43.52 15.90 8.25
CA ASP A 177 -44.01 16.72 9.37
C ASP A 177 -45.44 16.34 9.76
N LYS A 178 -45.87 16.71 11.00
CA LYS A 178 -47.22 16.53 11.51
C LYS A 178 -48.28 17.02 10.53
N LYS A 179 -48.03 18.14 9.85
CA LYS A 179 -48.99 18.71 8.87
C LYS A 179 -49.20 17.79 7.65
N GLN A 180 -48.15 17.12 7.21
CA GLN A 180 -48.19 16.19 6.06
C GLN A 180 -48.87 14.87 6.45
N LEU A 181 -48.60 14.38 7.67
CA LEU A 181 -49.12 13.13 8.18
C LEU A 181 -50.62 13.17 8.53
N LYS A 182 -51.17 14.38 8.79
CA LYS A 182 -52.58 14.58 9.21
C LYS A 182 -52.97 13.69 10.41
N ALA A 183 -52.00 13.39 11.28
CA ALA A 183 -52.18 12.54 12.45
C ALA A 183 -51.75 13.31 13.70
N ASP A 184 -52.71 13.52 14.64
CA ASP A 184 -52.47 14.36 15.81
C ASP A 184 -51.55 13.76 16.85
N TRP A 185 -51.37 12.45 16.82
CA TRP A 185 -50.54 11.66 17.74
C TRP A 185 -49.13 11.43 17.27
N ILE A 186 -48.80 11.74 15.98
CA ILE A 186 -47.43 11.61 15.42
C ILE A 186 -46.86 13.00 15.18
N GLN A 187 -45.69 13.31 15.74
CA GLN A 187 -44.99 14.58 15.55
C GLN A 187 -44.27 14.64 14.20
N SER A 188 -43.54 13.58 13.87
CA SER A 188 -42.82 13.44 12.59
C SER A 188 -42.48 11.97 12.33
N ILE A 189 -42.26 11.64 11.06
CA ILE A 189 -41.70 10.37 10.62
C ILE A 189 -40.49 10.69 9.72
N HIS A 190 -39.32 10.16 10.06
CA HIS A 190 -38.15 10.26 9.21
C HIS A 190 -37.92 8.91 8.50
N LEU A 191 -37.83 8.95 7.19
CA LEU A 191 -37.45 7.80 6.35
C LEU A 191 -36.11 8.08 5.73
N GLY A 192 -35.17 7.16 5.88
CA GLY A 192 -33.84 7.25 5.31
C GLY A 192 -33.46 6.02 4.48
N LEU A 193 -32.77 6.27 3.38
CA LEU A 193 -32.09 5.25 2.59
C LEU A 193 -30.59 5.46 2.75
N ALA A 194 -29.87 4.40 3.11
CA ALA A 194 -28.42 4.44 3.26
C ALA A 194 -27.78 3.40 2.34
N VAL A 195 -26.70 3.79 1.69
CA VAL A 195 -25.81 2.90 0.91
C VAL A 195 -24.41 3.03 1.49
N ASN A 196 -23.81 1.92 1.89
CA ASN A 196 -22.45 1.86 2.40
C ASN A 196 -21.53 1.23 1.36
N ASN A 197 -20.23 1.56 1.43
CA ASN A 197 -19.22 1.07 0.49
C ASN A 197 -19.62 1.30 -0.97
N VAL A 198 -19.92 2.57 -1.29
CA VAL A 198 -20.49 2.94 -2.59
C VAL A 198 -19.53 2.63 -3.72
N CYS A 199 -18.28 3.09 -3.62
CA CYS A 199 -17.21 2.74 -4.55
C CYS A 199 -15.84 3.16 -4.02
N THR A 200 -14.80 2.55 -4.56
CA THR A 200 -13.42 2.95 -4.34
C THR A 200 -12.79 3.32 -5.68
N LEU A 201 -12.22 4.52 -5.77
CA LEU A 201 -11.46 4.98 -6.92
C LEU A 201 -9.99 4.76 -6.61
N THR A 202 -9.34 3.88 -7.34
CA THR A 202 -7.92 3.54 -7.17
C THR A 202 -7.31 3.19 -8.51
N GLY A 203 -6.00 3.39 -8.64
CA GLY A 203 -5.21 2.87 -9.76
C GLY A 203 -4.57 1.52 -9.48
N TYR A 204 -4.85 0.92 -8.32
CA TYR A 204 -4.39 -0.41 -7.97
C TYR A 204 -5.31 -1.46 -8.61
N ASN A 205 -4.72 -2.43 -9.31
CA ASN A 205 -5.43 -3.53 -9.98
C ASN A 205 -5.35 -4.83 -9.18
#